data_f7c55a9486a314395f553f3ef5c373d6
#
_entry.id   f7c55a9486a314395f553f3ef5c373d6
#
_cell.length_a   1.000
_cell.length_b   1.000
_cell.length_c   1.000
_cell.angle_alpha   90.00
_cell.angle_beta   90.00
_cell.angle_gamma   90.00
#
_symmetry.space_group_name_H-M   'P 1'
#
loop_
_entity.id
_entity.type
_entity.pdbx_description
1 polymer ?
#
loop_
_entity_poly.entity_id
_entity_poly.type
_entity_poly.pdbx_seq_one_letter_code
_entity_poly.pdbx_strand_id
1 'polypeptide(L)'
;MTLDTYQAYTQIRRQANIADASAVFRRCIAPFGFVTFACGELDLADRDRSVYYVIDWPESWRKYYLNSRLIERDPIIDSLSFRRESFSWSDLRKDRKFGKAGREALKHLASHGWVEGLVVPLPGAYGRMGLVSLVGTKSDLDRESQAHLSLISLGFHYHVKALATRQGFARPPAGLTPRELACIRRVAKGESDARVAAGLRVAPSTAHEFIEKAKRRLKVHTRPELIAVAAALGIIDL
;
A
#
# COMPACT_ATOMS: atom_id res chain seq x y z
N MET A 1 26.92 -12.80 1.72
CA MET A 1 27.15 -11.79 0.65
C MET A 1 25.81 -11.11 0.39
N THR A 2 25.71 -9.84 0.71
CA THR A 2 24.48 -9.06 0.46
C THR A 2 24.35 -8.82 -1.03
N LEU A 3 23.19 -9.11 -1.61
CA LEU A 3 22.92 -8.77 -3.01
C LEU A 3 22.89 -7.25 -3.15
N ASP A 4 23.46 -6.71 -4.24
CA ASP A 4 23.26 -5.31 -4.54
C ASP A 4 21.79 -5.01 -4.87
N THR A 5 21.40 -3.75 -4.83
CA THR A 5 20.01 -3.32 -5.02
C THR A 5 19.43 -3.79 -6.35
N TYR A 6 20.22 -3.75 -7.43
CA TYR A 6 19.77 -4.15 -8.76
C TYR A 6 19.56 -5.66 -8.86
N GLN A 7 20.47 -6.45 -8.28
CA GLN A 7 20.37 -7.91 -8.25
C GLN A 7 19.14 -8.34 -7.42
N ALA A 8 18.95 -7.75 -6.24
CA ALA A 8 17.80 -8.01 -5.38
C ALA A 8 16.46 -7.68 -6.11
N TYR A 9 16.37 -6.48 -6.70
CA TYR A 9 15.23 -6.05 -7.49
C TYR A 9 14.93 -7.02 -8.63
N THR A 10 15.95 -7.40 -9.41
CA THR A 10 15.80 -8.29 -10.57
C THR A 10 15.34 -9.69 -10.16
N GLN A 11 15.90 -10.24 -9.06
CA GLN A 11 15.48 -11.54 -8.55
C GLN A 11 14.02 -11.54 -8.08
N ILE A 12 13.57 -10.48 -7.38
CA ILE A 12 12.17 -10.32 -6.95
C ILE A 12 11.24 -10.29 -8.17
N ARG A 13 11.59 -9.48 -9.18
CA ARG A 13 10.76 -9.26 -10.38
C ARG A 13 10.62 -10.49 -11.28
N ARG A 14 11.54 -11.44 -11.22
CA ARG A 14 11.49 -12.70 -11.98
C ARG A 14 10.48 -13.71 -11.42
N GLN A 15 9.99 -13.51 -10.21
CA GLN A 15 9.09 -14.48 -9.58
C GLN A 15 7.68 -14.40 -10.17
N ALA A 16 7.08 -15.56 -10.43
CA ALA A 16 5.77 -15.67 -11.09
C ALA A 16 4.59 -15.57 -10.09
N ASN A 17 4.84 -15.76 -8.81
CA ASN A 17 3.82 -15.74 -7.77
C ASN A 17 4.29 -15.01 -6.50
N ILE A 18 3.34 -14.67 -5.63
CA ILE A 18 3.58 -13.89 -4.42
C ILE A 18 4.45 -14.67 -3.42
N ALA A 19 4.26 -15.97 -3.30
CA ALA A 19 5.00 -16.79 -2.33
C ALA A 19 6.50 -16.81 -2.65
N ASP A 20 6.87 -17.04 -3.92
CA ASP A 20 8.26 -17.07 -4.37
C ASP A 20 8.89 -15.65 -4.27
N ALA A 21 8.14 -14.60 -4.66
CA ALA A 21 8.60 -13.22 -4.51
C ALA A 21 8.87 -12.89 -3.03
N SER A 22 8.00 -13.33 -2.12
CA SER A 22 8.16 -13.16 -0.67
C SER A 22 9.37 -13.91 -0.13
N ALA A 23 9.62 -15.15 -0.60
CA ALA A 23 10.79 -15.93 -0.21
C ALA A 23 12.10 -15.27 -0.65
N VAL A 24 12.14 -14.71 -1.88
CA VAL A 24 13.29 -13.93 -2.35
C VAL A 24 13.47 -12.67 -1.50
N PHE A 25 12.40 -11.92 -1.28
CA PHE A 25 12.47 -10.68 -0.51
C PHE A 25 12.96 -10.92 0.92
N ARG A 26 12.49 -11.98 1.59
CA ARG A 26 12.97 -12.37 2.93
C ARG A 26 14.48 -12.62 2.94
N ARG A 27 15.03 -13.29 1.92
CA ARG A 27 16.49 -13.49 1.80
C ARG A 27 17.25 -12.18 1.60
N CYS A 28 16.66 -11.21 0.90
CA CYS A 28 17.27 -9.90 0.68
C CYS A 28 17.33 -9.05 1.96
N ILE A 29 16.33 -9.13 2.83
CA ILE A 29 16.26 -8.33 4.07
C ILE A 29 16.99 -8.98 5.26
N ALA A 30 17.17 -10.29 5.26
CA ALA A 30 17.78 -11.05 6.35
C ALA A 30 19.20 -10.59 6.74
N PRO A 31 20.12 -10.24 5.80
CA PRO A 31 21.45 -9.74 6.15
C PRO A 31 21.44 -8.47 6.99
N PHE A 32 20.36 -7.65 6.89
CA PHE A 32 20.16 -6.42 7.64
C PHE A 32 19.48 -6.66 9.01
N GLY A 33 19.23 -7.91 9.38
CA GLY A 33 18.62 -8.29 10.65
C GLY A 33 17.10 -8.26 10.65
N PHE A 34 16.45 -8.09 9.48
CA PHE A 34 14.99 -8.18 9.37
C PHE A 34 14.54 -9.63 9.17
N VAL A 35 13.54 -10.04 9.93
CA VAL A 35 13.10 -11.45 10.01
C VAL A 35 11.69 -11.66 9.47
N THR A 36 10.89 -10.61 9.39
CA THR A 36 9.50 -10.68 8.94
C THR A 36 9.07 -9.33 8.35
N PHE A 37 7.97 -9.34 7.60
CA PHE A 37 7.47 -8.13 6.94
C PHE A 37 5.97 -8.20 6.66
N ALA A 38 5.38 -7.04 6.37
CA ALA A 38 4.06 -6.92 5.80
C ALA A 38 4.11 -5.98 4.59
N CYS A 39 3.26 -6.24 3.60
CA CYS A 39 3.16 -5.43 2.38
C CYS A 39 1.69 -5.28 1.97
N GLY A 40 1.27 -4.06 1.71
CA GLY A 40 -0.12 -3.78 1.34
C GLY A 40 -0.37 -2.33 0.97
N GLU A 41 -1.64 -1.98 0.91
CA GLU A 41 -2.12 -0.60 0.77
C GLU A 41 -3.09 -0.29 1.89
N LEU A 42 -2.80 0.74 2.66
CA LEU A 42 -3.58 1.17 3.81
C LEU A 42 -4.49 2.34 3.43
N ASP A 43 -5.76 2.23 3.77
CA ASP A 43 -6.67 3.36 3.79
C ASP A 43 -6.57 4.02 5.18
N LEU A 44 -5.97 5.22 5.24
CA LEU A 44 -5.73 5.89 6.51
C LEU A 44 -7.01 6.46 7.14
N ALA A 45 -8.07 6.64 6.35
CA ALA A 45 -9.38 7.10 6.82
C ALA A 45 -10.29 5.95 7.27
N ASP A 46 -10.18 4.79 6.61
CA ASP A 46 -11.00 3.61 6.89
C ASP A 46 -10.13 2.35 6.79
N ARG A 47 -9.66 1.85 7.92
CA ARG A 47 -8.74 0.71 8.01
C ARG A 47 -9.33 -0.59 7.43
N ASP A 48 -10.65 -0.75 7.45
CA ASP A 48 -11.33 -1.92 6.89
C ASP A 48 -11.24 -1.97 5.35
N ARG A 49 -10.91 -0.83 4.72
CA ARG A 49 -10.68 -0.74 3.27
C ARG A 49 -9.23 -1.00 2.87
N SER A 50 -8.36 -1.29 3.83
CA SER A 50 -6.96 -1.64 3.56
C SER A 50 -6.85 -2.99 2.85
N VAL A 51 -5.82 -3.15 2.03
CA VAL A 51 -5.54 -4.37 1.27
C VAL A 51 -4.15 -4.87 1.64
N TYR A 52 -4.08 -6.09 2.14
CA TYR A 52 -2.82 -6.75 2.43
C TYR A 52 -2.49 -7.73 1.31
N TYR A 53 -1.35 -7.54 0.66
CA TYR A 53 -0.83 -8.47 -0.35
C TYR A 53 -0.05 -9.61 0.29
N VAL A 54 0.71 -9.28 1.34
CA VAL A 54 1.52 -10.22 2.11
C VAL A 54 1.52 -9.81 3.58
N ILE A 55 1.31 -10.79 4.46
CA ILE A 55 1.56 -10.69 5.90
C ILE A 55 2.42 -11.90 6.26
N ASP A 56 3.73 -11.67 6.40
CA ASP A 56 4.72 -12.69 6.68
C ASP A 56 4.96 -12.88 8.19
N TRP A 57 4.10 -12.39 9.03
CA TRP A 57 4.22 -12.45 10.48
C TRP A 57 4.01 -13.85 11.02
N PRO A 58 4.65 -14.21 12.16
CA PRO A 58 4.30 -15.42 12.90
C PRO A 58 2.79 -15.50 13.15
N GLU A 59 2.23 -16.70 13.03
CA GLU A 59 0.78 -16.89 13.10
C GLU A 59 0.18 -16.41 14.43
N SER A 60 0.90 -16.61 15.55
CA SER A 60 0.48 -16.11 16.86
C SER A 60 0.33 -14.58 16.90
N TRP A 61 1.31 -13.87 16.34
CA TRP A 61 1.27 -12.40 16.27
C TRP A 61 0.19 -11.92 15.30
N ARG A 62 0.07 -12.53 14.14
CA ARG A 62 -0.97 -12.20 13.16
C ARG A 62 -2.37 -12.33 13.76
N LYS A 63 -2.65 -13.45 14.45
CA LYS A 63 -3.92 -13.64 15.15
C LYS A 63 -4.15 -12.58 16.23
N TYR A 64 -3.14 -12.32 17.06
CA TYR A 64 -3.21 -11.29 18.10
C TYR A 64 -3.50 -9.91 17.51
N TYR A 65 -2.74 -9.48 16.51
CA TYR A 65 -2.86 -8.15 15.89
C TYR A 65 -4.23 -7.93 15.25
N LEU A 66 -4.74 -8.92 14.52
CA LEU A 66 -6.04 -8.85 13.85
C LEU A 66 -7.19 -8.92 14.84
N ASN A 67 -7.18 -9.88 15.77
CA ASN A 67 -8.26 -10.08 16.73
C ASN A 67 -8.38 -8.91 17.73
N SER A 68 -7.28 -8.28 18.08
CA SER A 68 -7.26 -7.10 18.96
C SER A 68 -7.53 -5.79 18.23
N ARG A 69 -7.77 -5.83 16.90
CA ARG A 69 -7.97 -4.65 16.04
C ARG A 69 -6.86 -3.60 16.23
N LEU A 70 -5.61 -4.05 16.44
CA LEU A 70 -4.50 -3.16 16.74
C LEU A 70 -4.22 -2.16 15.62
N ILE A 71 -4.52 -2.52 14.37
CA ILE A 71 -4.34 -1.63 13.22
C ILE A 71 -5.10 -0.30 13.36
N GLU A 72 -6.22 -0.27 14.08
CA GLU A 72 -7.05 0.94 14.25
C GLU A 72 -6.39 1.98 15.15
N ARG A 73 -5.45 1.55 15.99
CA ARG A 73 -4.77 2.37 16.98
C ARG A 73 -3.26 2.12 17.03
N ASP A 74 -2.70 1.65 15.92
CA ASP A 74 -1.25 1.41 15.80
C ASP A 74 -0.53 2.75 15.59
N PRO A 75 0.25 3.23 16.57
CA PRO A 75 0.93 4.53 16.47
C PRO A 75 1.96 4.57 15.34
N ILE A 76 2.49 3.41 14.91
CA ILE A 76 3.41 3.31 13.78
C ILE A 76 2.64 3.63 12.50
N ILE A 77 1.45 3.03 12.33
CA ILE A 77 0.57 3.29 11.20
C ILE A 77 0.04 4.73 11.22
N ASP A 78 -0.32 5.26 12.39
CA ASP A 78 -0.80 6.64 12.53
C ASP A 78 0.28 7.66 12.11
N SER A 79 1.56 7.35 12.30
CA SER A 79 2.67 8.20 11.88
C SER A 79 2.75 8.38 10.34
N LEU A 80 2.14 7.51 9.55
CA LEU A 80 2.03 7.62 8.09
C LEU A 80 1.18 8.82 7.65
N SER A 81 0.33 9.35 8.51
CA SER A 81 -0.50 10.52 8.19
C SER A 81 0.35 11.76 7.84
N PHE A 82 1.58 11.85 8.36
CA PHE A 82 2.49 12.98 8.16
C PHE A 82 3.88 12.62 7.66
N ARG A 83 4.18 11.32 7.47
CA ARG A 83 5.47 10.85 6.94
C ARG A 83 5.29 10.31 5.52
N ARG A 84 6.20 10.70 4.63
CA ARG A 84 6.21 10.24 3.22
C ARG A 84 7.51 9.54 2.84
N GLU A 85 8.55 9.70 3.66
CA GLU A 85 9.83 9.03 3.52
C GLU A 85 9.90 7.80 4.42
N SER A 86 10.80 6.87 4.12
CA SER A 86 11.04 5.72 4.97
C SER A 86 11.60 6.16 6.33
N PHE A 87 11.16 5.48 7.38
CA PHE A 87 11.58 5.77 8.74
C PHE A 87 11.72 4.47 9.54
N SER A 88 12.68 4.49 10.46
CA SER A 88 12.90 3.38 11.39
C SER A 88 12.13 3.57 12.70
N TRP A 89 12.01 2.51 13.49
CA TRP A 89 11.49 2.64 14.86
C TRP A 89 12.44 3.46 15.74
N SER A 90 13.74 3.45 15.45
CA SER A 90 14.71 4.34 16.10
C SER A 90 14.43 5.82 15.82
N ASP A 91 13.98 6.17 14.61
CA ASP A 91 13.53 7.52 14.28
C ASP A 91 12.26 7.90 15.05
N LEU A 92 11.32 6.94 15.18
CA LEU A 92 10.10 7.17 15.97
C LEU A 92 10.41 7.39 17.45
N ARG A 93 11.37 6.65 18.03
CA ARG A 93 11.76 6.84 19.44
C ARG A 93 12.31 8.24 19.72
N LYS A 94 12.96 8.87 18.73
CA LYS A 94 13.51 10.24 18.82
C LYS A 94 12.45 11.32 18.58
N ASP A 95 11.33 10.97 17.93
CA ASP A 95 10.29 11.92 17.59
C ASP A 95 9.37 12.21 18.79
N ARG A 96 9.31 13.48 19.20
CA ARG A 96 8.42 13.91 20.29
C ARG A 96 6.93 13.68 19.98
N LYS A 97 6.54 13.76 18.70
CA LYS A 97 5.15 13.57 18.25
C LYS A 97 4.68 12.14 18.41
N PHE A 98 5.58 11.17 18.42
CA PHE A 98 5.24 9.75 18.58
C PHE A 98 4.64 9.42 19.96
N GLY A 99 4.86 10.27 20.95
CA GLY A 99 4.19 10.25 22.24
C GLY A 99 4.49 9.02 23.11
N LYS A 100 3.80 8.96 24.27
CA LYS A 100 3.97 7.87 25.24
C LYS A 100 3.38 6.56 24.72
N ALA A 101 2.18 6.59 24.15
CA ALA A 101 1.51 5.39 23.64
C ALA A 101 2.34 4.68 22.56
N GLY A 102 2.95 5.46 21.63
CA GLY A 102 3.83 4.90 20.62
C GLY A 102 5.06 4.22 21.20
N ARG A 103 5.70 4.84 22.18
CA ARG A 103 6.84 4.24 22.87
C ARG A 103 6.50 2.95 23.63
N GLU A 104 5.32 2.89 24.25
CA GLU A 104 4.83 1.65 24.89
C GLU A 104 4.54 0.55 23.85
N ALA A 105 3.97 0.90 22.69
CA ALA A 105 3.79 -0.05 21.60
C ALA A 105 5.12 -0.66 21.14
N LEU A 106 6.17 0.16 20.96
CA LEU A 106 7.50 -0.34 20.60
C LEU A 106 8.13 -1.22 21.69
N LYS A 107 7.91 -0.91 22.97
CA LYS A 107 8.35 -1.77 24.07
C LYS A 107 7.63 -3.12 24.04
N HIS A 108 6.34 -3.13 23.76
CA HIS A 108 5.57 -4.37 23.60
C HIS A 108 6.11 -5.21 22.45
N LEU A 109 6.42 -4.62 21.29
CA LEU A 109 7.06 -5.33 20.17
C LEU A 109 8.42 -5.88 20.57
N ALA A 110 9.24 -5.13 21.32
CA ALA A 110 10.54 -5.57 21.80
C ALA A 110 10.44 -6.76 22.75
N SER A 111 9.38 -6.90 23.57
CA SER A 111 9.15 -8.06 24.42
C SER A 111 8.88 -9.35 23.62
N HIS A 112 8.56 -9.24 22.33
CA HIS A 112 8.46 -10.34 21.38
C HIS A 112 9.74 -10.57 20.56
N GLY A 113 10.85 -9.91 20.94
CA GLY A 113 12.14 -9.99 20.23
C GLY A 113 12.24 -9.09 19.00
N TRP A 114 11.27 -8.23 18.77
CA TRP A 114 11.25 -7.28 17.65
C TRP A 114 11.76 -5.91 18.09
N VAL A 115 13.04 -5.69 17.88
CA VAL A 115 13.76 -4.54 18.42
C VAL A 115 13.76 -3.34 17.48
N GLU A 116 13.77 -3.60 16.17
CA GLU A 116 13.80 -2.56 15.16
C GLU A 116 12.79 -2.86 14.03
N GLY A 117 12.32 -1.79 13.41
CA GLY A 117 11.48 -1.85 12.23
C GLY A 117 11.84 -0.75 11.24
N LEU A 118 11.65 -1.03 9.97
CA LEU A 118 11.72 -0.06 8.89
C LEU A 118 10.36 0.01 8.21
N VAL A 119 9.78 1.19 8.17
CA VAL A 119 8.52 1.47 7.49
C VAL A 119 8.81 2.24 6.21
N VAL A 120 8.36 1.72 5.09
CA VAL A 120 8.54 2.31 3.76
C VAL A 120 7.18 2.70 3.21
N PRO A 121 6.76 3.99 3.37
CA PRO A 121 5.56 4.51 2.73
C PRO A 121 5.77 4.59 1.22
N LEU A 122 4.75 4.24 0.46
CA LEU A 122 4.80 4.19 -0.99
C LEU A 122 3.52 4.80 -1.58
N PRO A 123 3.54 5.32 -2.81
CA PRO A 123 2.31 5.70 -3.49
C PRO A 123 1.36 4.50 -3.60
N GLY A 124 0.16 4.65 -3.09
CA GLY A 124 -0.91 3.67 -3.21
C GLY A 124 -1.92 4.05 -4.29
N ALA A 125 -2.87 3.16 -4.57
CA ALA A 125 -3.97 3.43 -5.46
C ALA A 125 -5.21 3.87 -4.68
N TYR A 126 -6.01 4.72 -5.28
CA TYR A 126 -7.35 5.06 -4.77
C TYR A 126 -7.35 5.72 -3.39
N GLY A 127 -6.46 6.67 -3.16
CA GLY A 127 -6.33 7.37 -1.87
C GLY A 127 -5.72 6.53 -0.75
N ARG A 128 -5.32 5.30 -1.03
CA ARG A 128 -4.56 4.48 -0.09
C ARG A 128 -3.10 4.83 -0.13
N MET A 129 -2.40 4.48 0.94
CA MET A 129 -0.95 4.54 1.01
C MET A 129 -0.39 3.13 0.88
N GLY A 130 0.51 2.93 -0.08
CA GLY A 130 1.31 1.70 -0.15
C GLY A 130 2.25 1.62 1.05
N LEU A 131 2.50 0.42 1.51
CA LEU A 131 3.34 0.17 2.67
C LEU A 131 4.12 -1.13 2.51
N VAL A 132 5.40 -1.06 2.84
CA VAL A 132 6.19 -2.21 3.26
C VAL A 132 6.72 -1.94 4.66
N SER A 133 6.41 -2.82 5.60
CA SER A 133 6.89 -2.74 6.99
C SER A 133 7.77 -3.94 7.24
N LEU A 134 9.05 -3.70 7.52
CA LEU A 134 10.04 -4.71 7.92
C LEU A 134 10.18 -4.71 9.43
N VAL A 135 10.35 -5.88 10.01
CA VAL A 135 10.54 -6.05 11.46
C VAL A 135 11.74 -6.96 11.72
N GLY A 136 12.60 -6.54 12.62
CA GLY A 136 13.88 -7.17 12.87
C GLY A 136 14.30 -7.24 14.33
N THR A 137 15.42 -7.92 14.53
CA THR A 137 16.00 -8.20 15.85
C THR A 137 17.27 -7.38 16.14
N LYS A 138 17.73 -6.56 15.16
CA LYS A 138 18.91 -5.71 15.31
C LYS A 138 18.50 -4.24 15.22
N SER A 139 19.17 -3.38 15.99
CA SER A 139 18.86 -1.95 16.10
C SER A 139 19.73 -1.03 15.24
N ASP A 140 20.79 -1.54 14.62
CA ASP A 140 21.76 -0.71 13.90
C ASP A 140 21.45 -0.71 12.38
N LEU A 141 20.60 0.24 11.99
CA LEU A 141 20.29 0.49 10.60
C LEU A 141 20.91 1.82 10.16
N ASP A 142 22.02 1.75 9.41
CA ASP A 142 22.64 2.93 8.82
C ASP A 142 21.83 3.46 7.61
N ARG A 143 22.16 4.68 7.17
CA ARG A 143 21.43 5.36 6.10
C ARG A 143 21.53 4.65 4.76
N GLU A 144 22.66 4.03 4.45
CA GLU A 144 22.87 3.31 3.19
C GLU A 144 22.01 2.04 3.16
N SER A 145 22.04 1.27 4.23
CA SER A 145 21.16 0.10 4.42
C SER A 145 19.68 0.47 4.36
N GLN A 146 19.29 1.59 4.97
CA GLN A 146 17.91 2.09 4.90
C GLN A 146 17.49 2.44 3.47
N ALA A 147 18.37 3.12 2.71
CA ALA A 147 18.12 3.46 1.32
C ALA A 147 18.00 2.20 0.44
N HIS A 148 18.93 1.24 0.62
CA HIS A 148 18.90 -0.05 -0.07
C HIS A 148 17.59 -0.79 0.19
N LEU A 149 17.21 -0.95 1.46
CA LEU A 149 15.98 -1.63 1.87
C LEU A 149 14.74 -0.92 1.34
N SER A 150 14.73 0.41 1.31
CA SER A 150 13.62 1.20 0.77
C SER A 150 13.44 0.95 -0.73
N LEU A 151 14.52 0.91 -1.51
CA LEU A 151 14.48 0.64 -2.94
C LEU A 151 14.01 -0.78 -3.27
N ILE A 152 14.52 -1.79 -2.57
CA ILE A 152 14.05 -3.17 -2.80
C ILE A 152 12.61 -3.37 -2.33
N SER A 153 12.18 -2.69 -1.26
CA SER A 153 10.78 -2.68 -0.79
C SER A 153 9.83 -2.06 -1.80
N LEU A 154 10.24 -0.97 -2.45
CA LEU A 154 9.51 -0.37 -3.58
C LEU A 154 9.30 -1.39 -4.69
N GLY A 155 10.39 -2.04 -5.13
CA GLY A 155 10.32 -3.07 -6.18
C GLY A 155 9.44 -4.24 -5.81
N PHE A 156 9.56 -4.73 -4.58
CA PHE A 156 8.73 -5.80 -4.03
C PHE A 156 7.26 -5.43 -4.01
N HIS A 157 6.91 -4.26 -3.44
CA HIS A 157 5.53 -3.79 -3.36
C HIS A 157 4.85 -3.74 -4.73
N TYR A 158 5.48 -3.09 -5.72
CA TYR A 158 4.89 -3.00 -7.06
C TYR A 158 4.76 -4.36 -7.74
N HIS A 159 5.69 -5.27 -7.50
CA HIS A 159 5.63 -6.60 -8.08
C HIS A 159 4.48 -7.42 -7.47
N VAL A 160 4.39 -7.52 -6.15
CA VAL A 160 3.31 -8.28 -5.50
C VAL A 160 1.94 -7.66 -5.74
N LYS A 161 1.85 -6.32 -5.82
CA LYS A 161 0.63 -5.63 -6.23
C LYS A 161 0.19 -6.03 -7.64
N ALA A 162 1.11 -6.09 -8.60
CA ALA A 162 0.80 -6.52 -9.97
C ALA A 162 0.34 -7.99 -10.01
N LEU A 163 0.99 -8.88 -9.25
CA LEU A 163 0.58 -10.28 -9.13
C LEU A 163 -0.80 -10.40 -8.46
N ALA A 164 -1.04 -9.69 -7.36
CA ALA A 164 -2.32 -9.67 -6.66
C ALA A 164 -3.46 -9.13 -7.54
N THR A 165 -3.19 -8.09 -8.33
CA THR A 165 -4.17 -7.54 -9.28
C THR A 165 -4.57 -8.55 -10.35
N ARG A 166 -3.62 -9.32 -10.88
CA ARG A 166 -3.90 -10.42 -11.84
C ARG A 166 -4.77 -11.51 -11.22
N GLN A 167 -4.65 -11.74 -9.92
CA GLN A 167 -5.45 -12.71 -9.15
C GLN A 167 -6.79 -12.14 -8.64
N GLY A 168 -7.13 -10.89 -8.97
CA GLY A 168 -8.38 -10.25 -8.59
C GLY A 168 -8.43 -9.71 -7.15
N PHE A 169 -7.30 -9.69 -6.42
CA PHE A 169 -7.24 -9.18 -5.05
C PHE A 169 -7.32 -7.66 -4.95
N ALA A 170 -6.87 -6.92 -5.98
CA ALA A 170 -6.94 -5.47 -6.00
C ALA A 170 -8.21 -5.01 -6.73
N ARG A 171 -9.30 -4.83 -6.00
CA ARG A 171 -10.52 -4.21 -6.53
C ARG A 171 -10.46 -2.70 -6.37
N PRO A 172 -10.95 -1.93 -7.37
CA PRO A 172 -11.13 -0.49 -7.21
C PRO A 172 -12.00 -0.17 -5.98
N PRO A 173 -11.76 0.96 -5.29
CA PRO A 173 -12.65 1.41 -4.21
C PRO A 173 -14.08 1.56 -4.76
N ALA A 174 -15.05 1.40 -3.88
CA ALA A 174 -16.47 1.46 -4.21
C ALA A 174 -16.94 0.43 -5.26
N GLY A 175 -16.16 -0.63 -5.50
CA GLY A 175 -16.54 -1.70 -6.45
C GLY A 175 -16.69 -1.23 -7.89
N LEU A 176 -16.02 -0.15 -8.31
CA LEU A 176 -16.03 0.33 -9.69
C LEU A 176 -15.55 -0.76 -10.65
N THR A 177 -16.27 -0.94 -11.74
CA THR A 177 -15.89 -1.86 -12.79
C THR A 177 -14.79 -1.25 -13.69
N PRO A 178 -14.03 -2.07 -14.46
CA PRO A 178 -13.07 -1.55 -15.44
C PRO A 178 -13.69 -0.58 -16.47
N ARG A 179 -14.95 -0.78 -16.85
CA ARG A 179 -15.67 0.11 -17.77
C ARG A 179 -16.01 1.45 -17.12
N GLU A 180 -16.48 1.44 -15.90
CA GLU A 180 -16.73 2.68 -15.13
C GLU A 180 -15.45 3.48 -14.90
N LEU A 181 -14.33 2.82 -14.56
CA LEU A 181 -13.02 3.46 -14.44
C LEU A 181 -12.56 4.09 -15.77
N ALA A 182 -12.74 3.38 -16.87
CA ALA A 182 -12.41 3.92 -18.19
C ALA A 182 -13.26 5.14 -18.54
N CYS A 183 -14.55 5.15 -18.16
CA CYS A 183 -15.43 6.33 -18.30
C CYS A 183 -14.93 7.50 -17.45
N ILE A 184 -14.63 7.28 -16.16
CA ILE A 184 -14.14 8.34 -15.26
C ILE A 184 -12.88 9.02 -15.84
N ARG A 185 -11.92 8.23 -16.32
CA ARG A 185 -10.66 8.75 -16.91
C ARG A 185 -10.91 9.62 -18.14
N ARG A 186 -11.92 9.33 -18.95
CA ARG A 186 -12.30 10.13 -20.12
C ARG A 186 -13.08 11.38 -19.73
N VAL A 187 -13.98 11.25 -18.76
CA VAL A 187 -14.71 12.37 -18.18
C VAL A 187 -13.74 13.40 -17.58
N ALA A 188 -12.69 12.96 -16.92
CA ALA A 188 -11.64 13.82 -16.39
C ALA A 188 -10.88 14.61 -17.46
N LYS A 189 -10.80 14.08 -18.69
CA LYS A 189 -10.25 14.80 -19.85
C LYS A 189 -11.23 15.79 -20.49
N GLY A 190 -12.40 16.00 -19.89
CA GLY A 190 -13.45 16.88 -20.41
C GLY A 190 -14.25 16.29 -21.59
N GLU A 191 -14.15 14.98 -21.86
CA GLU A 191 -14.87 14.34 -22.95
C GLU A 191 -16.38 14.29 -22.67
N SER A 192 -17.20 14.61 -23.68
CA SER A 192 -18.66 14.41 -23.65
C SER A 192 -19.04 12.93 -23.67
N ASP A 193 -20.27 12.59 -23.28
CA ASP A 193 -20.75 11.18 -23.30
C ASP A 193 -20.60 10.54 -24.70
N ALA A 194 -20.81 11.29 -25.77
CA ALA A 194 -20.59 10.82 -27.13
C ALA A 194 -19.11 10.46 -27.41
N ARG A 195 -18.17 11.30 -26.94
CA ARG A 195 -16.73 11.02 -27.08
C ARG A 195 -16.28 9.87 -26.18
N VAL A 196 -16.80 9.78 -24.97
CA VAL A 196 -16.58 8.64 -24.08
C VAL A 196 -17.04 7.36 -24.73
N ALA A 197 -18.26 7.35 -25.30
CA ALA A 197 -18.85 6.21 -25.99
C ALA A 197 -18.02 5.76 -27.20
N ALA A 198 -17.64 6.71 -28.07
CA ALA A 198 -16.79 6.42 -29.23
C ALA A 198 -15.45 5.79 -28.80
N GLY A 199 -14.80 6.37 -27.80
CA GLY A 199 -13.52 5.86 -27.31
C GLY A 199 -13.59 4.50 -26.61
N LEU A 200 -14.74 4.13 -26.06
CA LEU A 200 -14.97 2.80 -25.44
C LEU A 200 -15.65 1.79 -26.36
N ARG A 201 -16.00 2.22 -27.60
CA ARG A 201 -16.71 1.44 -28.61
C ARG A 201 -18.06 0.90 -28.08
N VAL A 202 -18.84 1.77 -27.47
CA VAL A 202 -20.18 1.48 -26.94
C VAL A 202 -21.18 2.55 -27.42
N ALA A 203 -22.48 2.32 -27.23
CA ALA A 203 -23.50 3.31 -27.52
C ALA A 203 -23.41 4.51 -26.51
N PRO A 204 -23.80 5.74 -26.90
CA PRO A 204 -23.80 6.89 -26.01
C PRO A 204 -24.63 6.67 -24.73
N SER A 205 -25.77 6.00 -24.83
CA SER A 205 -26.61 5.64 -23.70
C SER A 205 -25.90 4.70 -22.72
N THR A 206 -25.10 3.76 -23.25
CA THR A 206 -24.29 2.83 -22.41
C THR A 206 -23.16 3.58 -21.69
N ALA A 207 -22.49 4.53 -22.36
CA ALA A 207 -21.47 5.34 -21.72
C ALA A 207 -22.07 6.22 -20.61
N HIS A 208 -23.23 6.84 -20.87
CA HIS A 208 -24.00 7.58 -19.87
C HIS A 208 -24.33 6.69 -18.66
N GLU A 209 -24.84 5.50 -18.89
CA GLU A 209 -25.16 4.55 -17.82
C GLU A 209 -23.95 4.18 -16.95
N PHE A 210 -22.77 3.95 -17.56
CA PHE A 210 -21.54 3.70 -16.81
C PHE A 210 -21.14 4.90 -15.95
N ILE A 211 -21.27 6.12 -16.48
CA ILE A 211 -20.98 7.36 -15.73
C ILE A 211 -21.94 7.49 -14.54
N GLU A 212 -23.24 7.27 -14.74
CA GLU A 212 -24.24 7.34 -13.68
C GLU A 212 -24.05 6.23 -12.63
N LYS A 213 -23.67 5.01 -13.04
CA LYS A 213 -23.29 3.94 -12.11
C LYS A 213 -22.05 4.33 -11.29
N ALA A 214 -21.05 4.93 -11.90
CA ALA A 214 -19.85 5.41 -11.22
C ALA A 214 -20.19 6.50 -10.19
N LYS A 215 -21.03 7.49 -10.57
CA LYS A 215 -21.52 8.52 -9.65
C LYS A 215 -22.23 7.95 -8.44
N ARG A 216 -23.16 7.01 -8.64
CA ARG A 216 -23.86 6.33 -7.53
C ARG A 216 -22.90 5.59 -6.60
N ARG A 217 -21.92 4.87 -7.17
CA ARG A 217 -20.93 4.11 -6.38
C ARG A 217 -20.01 5.02 -5.56
N LEU A 218 -19.63 6.17 -6.11
CA LEU A 218 -18.82 7.17 -5.43
C LEU A 218 -19.66 8.13 -4.56
N LYS A 219 -20.99 7.96 -4.53
CA LYS A 219 -21.93 8.80 -3.77
C LYS A 219 -21.82 10.28 -4.12
N VAL A 220 -21.74 10.59 -5.41
CA VAL A 220 -21.68 11.94 -5.97
C VAL A 220 -22.82 12.15 -6.96
N HIS A 221 -23.18 13.41 -7.22
CA HIS A 221 -24.34 13.76 -8.03
C HIS A 221 -23.98 14.43 -9.36
N THR A 222 -22.85 15.13 -9.42
CA THR A 222 -22.43 15.89 -10.60
C THR A 222 -21.14 15.34 -11.21
N ARG A 223 -20.86 15.70 -12.48
CA ARG A 223 -19.58 15.36 -13.13
C ARG A 223 -18.37 16.02 -12.46
N PRO A 224 -18.40 17.31 -12.07
CA PRO A 224 -17.31 17.89 -11.31
C PRO A 224 -17.04 17.18 -9.98
N GLU A 225 -18.08 16.81 -9.23
CA GLU A 225 -17.91 16.02 -8.01
C GLU A 225 -17.28 14.64 -8.31
N LEU A 226 -17.71 13.97 -9.40
CA LEU A 226 -17.14 12.71 -9.83
C LEU A 226 -15.64 12.84 -10.09
N ILE A 227 -15.20 13.90 -10.78
CA ILE A 227 -13.80 14.18 -11.07
C ILE A 227 -13.05 14.48 -9.77
N ALA A 228 -13.58 15.36 -8.91
CA ALA A 228 -12.94 15.74 -7.66
C ALA A 228 -12.74 14.53 -6.73
N VAL A 229 -13.77 13.70 -6.56
CA VAL A 229 -13.68 12.48 -5.73
C VAL A 229 -12.77 11.44 -6.37
N ALA A 230 -12.81 11.28 -7.70
CA ALA A 230 -11.93 10.36 -8.41
C ALA A 230 -10.45 10.77 -8.28
N ALA A 231 -10.14 12.06 -8.30
CA ALA A 231 -8.79 12.59 -8.06
C ALA A 231 -8.38 12.38 -6.59
N ALA A 232 -9.24 12.74 -5.65
CA ALA A 232 -8.97 12.55 -4.22
C ALA A 232 -8.72 11.07 -3.86
N LEU A 233 -9.38 10.15 -4.58
CA LEU A 233 -9.17 8.70 -4.43
C LEU A 233 -8.00 8.15 -5.27
N GLY A 234 -7.27 8.99 -6.02
CA GLY A 234 -6.18 8.56 -6.91
C GLY A 234 -6.64 7.62 -8.04
N ILE A 235 -7.89 7.72 -8.47
CA ILE A 235 -8.45 6.99 -9.63
C ILE A 235 -7.97 7.62 -10.93
N ILE A 236 -7.76 8.93 -10.90
CA ILE A 236 -7.24 9.77 -11.98
C ILE A 236 -6.17 10.71 -11.43
N ASP A 237 -5.21 11.06 -12.29
CA ASP A 237 -4.26 12.16 -12.07
C ASP A 237 -4.81 13.41 -12.78
N LEU A 238 -4.78 14.57 -12.12
CA LEU A 238 -5.19 15.86 -12.65
C LEU A 238 -3.97 16.67 -13.07
#